data_91f0852e37dff53c92506acfb4e07e5d
#
_entry.id   91f0852e37dff53c92506acfb4e07e5d
#
_cell.length_a   1.000
_cell.length_b   1.000
_cell.length_c   1.000
_cell.angle_alpha   90.00
_cell.angle_beta   90.00
_cell.angle_gamma   90.00
#
_symmetry.space_group_name_H-M   'P 1'
#
loop_
_entity.id
_entity.type
_entity.pdbx_description
1 polymer ?
#
loop_
_entity_poly.entity_id
_entity_poly.type
_entity_poly.pdbx_seq_one_letter_code
_entity_poly.pdbx_strand_id
1 'polypeptide(L)'
;MTYLFAIARNNGTVDLIVRKAVQAVGGRVALIPWVMFFVTALLTAMGAASPAACAIIGPIALGFAGRYKINPLLMGMFVVHGAQAGGFSPISIYGTITNSVMRENDLPVGEITVFLTSLVVNLLIAVVLFLVLGGRDLMSRRIDADEMYDPEPEPTHGGSSSTHRDRTTLGTGDAADRGGAVGTLAPRTTAPPTVVLDQVVTLVAFVAVAVVALVFDKNIGFAAITAAVILTALFPQQQKGAVGQIAWATVLLVAGVSTFAAVLNKAGAPEAVGMWAAGLGTVLIGALVLCYVGGITSAFASSTALLPIIVPIAIPLIATGQVSAVAVVAALAVASTIVDVSPFSTNGALMVANRPDTISEERYYKQVLYYSLLVTLAGPLLVWAVLVVPGWI
;
A
#
# COMPACT_ATOMS: atom_id res chain seq x y z
N MET A 1 -6.04 -14.06 -0.06
CA MET A 1 -5.00 -13.26 -0.77
C MET A 1 -3.68 -13.17 0.00
N THR A 2 -3.63 -12.79 1.27
CA THR A 2 -2.37 -12.63 2.03
C THR A 2 -1.51 -13.89 2.07
N TYR A 3 -2.10 -15.10 2.09
CA TYR A 3 -1.35 -16.35 2.02
C TYR A 3 -0.74 -16.59 0.64
N LEU A 4 -1.48 -16.36 -0.43
CA LEU A 4 -0.96 -16.46 -1.81
C LEU A 4 0.20 -15.48 -2.03
N PHE A 5 0.08 -14.25 -1.50
CA PHE A 5 1.16 -13.28 -1.53
C PHE A 5 2.38 -13.71 -0.70
N ALA A 6 2.17 -14.32 0.48
CA ALA A 6 3.25 -14.87 1.29
C ALA A 6 4.04 -15.97 0.54
N ILE A 7 3.35 -16.82 -0.23
CA ILE A 7 3.98 -17.79 -1.13
C ILE A 7 4.86 -17.09 -2.18
N ALA A 8 4.32 -16.08 -2.86
CA ALA A 8 5.05 -15.32 -3.88
C ALA A 8 6.30 -14.62 -3.33
N ARG A 9 6.22 -14.15 -2.07
CA ARG A 9 7.37 -13.57 -1.37
C ARG A 9 8.40 -14.64 -1.02
N ASN A 10 7.95 -15.79 -0.50
CA ASN A 10 8.81 -16.84 0.00
C ASN A 10 9.61 -17.53 -1.13
N ASN A 11 9.02 -17.71 -2.30
CA ASN A 11 9.67 -18.33 -3.46
C ASN A 11 10.44 -17.34 -4.35
N GLY A 12 10.54 -16.07 -3.97
CA GLY A 12 11.27 -15.04 -4.70
C GLY A 12 10.56 -14.49 -5.94
N THR A 13 9.26 -14.76 -6.14
CA THR A 13 8.49 -14.17 -7.24
C THR A 13 8.46 -12.64 -7.15
N VAL A 14 8.33 -12.09 -5.93
CA VAL A 14 8.36 -10.65 -5.69
C VAL A 14 9.71 -10.07 -6.10
N ASP A 15 10.83 -10.73 -5.71
CA ASP A 15 12.18 -10.30 -6.07
C ASP A 15 12.42 -10.36 -7.59
N LEU A 16 11.84 -11.37 -8.25
CA LEU A 16 11.88 -11.49 -9.72
C LEU A 16 11.20 -10.29 -10.39
N ILE A 17 10.00 -9.91 -9.92
CA ILE A 17 9.25 -8.75 -10.43
C ILE A 17 10.09 -7.48 -10.28
N VAL A 18 10.63 -7.22 -9.08
CA VAL A 18 11.45 -6.04 -8.80
C VAL A 18 12.68 -5.98 -9.71
N ARG A 19 13.42 -7.08 -9.82
CA ARG A 19 14.63 -7.13 -10.66
C ARG A 19 14.31 -6.90 -12.13
N LYS A 20 13.29 -7.57 -12.66
CA LYS A 20 12.88 -7.37 -14.06
C LYS A 20 12.43 -5.95 -14.34
N ALA A 21 11.72 -5.34 -13.39
CA ALA A 21 11.29 -3.96 -13.49
C ALA A 21 12.48 -2.99 -13.46
N VAL A 22 13.47 -3.20 -12.60
CA VAL A 22 14.70 -2.38 -12.55
C VAL A 22 15.54 -2.55 -13.83
N GLN A 23 15.67 -3.77 -14.34
CA GLN A 23 16.35 -4.03 -15.62
C GLN A 23 15.69 -3.29 -16.80
N ALA A 24 14.35 -3.15 -16.78
CA ALA A 24 13.61 -2.45 -17.81
C ALA A 24 13.86 -0.93 -17.85
N VAL A 25 14.47 -0.34 -16.80
CA VAL A 25 14.80 1.11 -16.76
C VAL A 25 15.84 1.49 -17.82
N GLY A 26 16.73 0.56 -18.22
CA GLY A 26 17.69 0.79 -19.28
C GLY A 26 18.61 2.01 -19.05
N GLY A 27 19.05 2.24 -17.82
CA GLY A 27 19.97 3.34 -17.45
C GLY A 27 19.34 4.74 -17.37
N ARG A 28 18.03 4.90 -17.58
CA ARG A 28 17.36 6.21 -17.48
C ARG A 28 16.91 6.50 -16.06
N VAL A 29 17.62 7.39 -15.35
CA VAL A 29 17.36 7.72 -13.94
C VAL A 29 15.91 8.18 -13.71
N ALA A 30 15.35 8.94 -14.65
CA ALA A 30 13.97 9.43 -14.57
C ALA A 30 12.91 8.32 -14.49
N LEU A 31 13.21 7.10 -14.98
CA LEU A 31 12.28 5.98 -14.95
C LEU A 31 12.27 5.24 -13.60
N ILE A 32 13.31 5.41 -12.77
CA ILE A 32 13.40 4.68 -11.50
C ILE A 32 12.21 4.96 -10.59
N PRO A 33 11.79 6.21 -10.30
CA PRO A 33 10.60 6.47 -9.51
C PRO A 33 9.34 5.81 -10.09
N TRP A 34 9.13 5.90 -11.41
CA TRP A 34 7.97 5.31 -12.08
C TRP A 34 7.93 3.79 -11.97
N VAL A 35 9.08 3.15 -12.13
CA VAL A 35 9.20 1.70 -11.94
C VAL A 35 8.85 1.32 -10.50
N MET A 36 9.34 2.06 -9.51
CA MET A 36 8.99 1.81 -8.09
C MET A 36 7.50 2.01 -7.84
N PHE A 37 6.89 3.05 -8.43
CA PHE A 37 5.44 3.26 -8.37
C PHE A 37 4.66 2.07 -8.94
N PHE A 38 4.96 1.66 -10.18
CA PHE A 38 4.21 0.60 -10.84
C PHE A 38 4.45 -0.79 -10.22
N VAL A 39 5.67 -1.07 -9.74
CA VAL A 39 5.95 -2.33 -9.03
C VAL A 39 5.17 -2.37 -7.73
N THR A 40 5.16 -1.29 -6.95
CA THR A 40 4.40 -1.24 -5.70
C THR A 40 2.89 -1.35 -5.96
N ALA A 41 2.39 -0.68 -7.01
CA ALA A 41 1.01 -0.79 -7.45
C ALA A 41 0.64 -2.23 -7.87
N LEU A 42 1.52 -2.90 -8.60
CA LEU A 42 1.31 -4.30 -9.00
C LEU A 42 1.24 -5.22 -7.78
N LEU A 43 2.16 -5.08 -6.81
CA LEU A 43 2.17 -5.91 -5.62
C LEU A 43 0.88 -5.75 -4.80
N THR A 44 0.41 -4.51 -4.62
CA THR A 44 -0.85 -4.26 -3.90
C THR A 44 -2.06 -4.69 -4.70
N ALA A 45 -2.05 -4.51 -6.03
CA ALA A 45 -3.11 -5.01 -6.90
C ALA A 45 -3.22 -6.55 -6.88
N MET A 46 -2.11 -7.26 -6.68
CA MET A 46 -2.08 -8.71 -6.48
C MET A 46 -2.50 -9.14 -5.05
N GLY A 47 -2.80 -8.21 -4.16
CA GLY A 47 -3.30 -8.49 -2.81
C GLY A 47 -2.28 -8.39 -1.68
N ALA A 48 -1.13 -7.75 -1.92
CA ALA A 48 -0.26 -7.32 -0.83
C ALA A 48 -0.98 -6.26 0.02
N ALA A 49 -0.81 -6.33 1.34
CA ALA A 49 -1.14 -5.19 2.18
C ALA A 49 -0.23 -4.01 1.84
N SER A 50 -0.79 -2.80 1.76
CA SER A 50 -0.04 -1.59 1.42
C SER A 50 1.24 -1.41 2.28
N PRO A 51 1.20 -1.59 3.61
CA PRO A 51 2.42 -1.53 4.42
C PRO A 51 3.44 -2.62 4.08
N ALA A 52 2.98 -3.82 3.70
CA ALA A 52 3.89 -4.90 3.33
C ALA A 52 4.61 -4.61 2.01
N ALA A 53 3.91 -4.05 1.01
CA ALA A 53 4.52 -3.62 -0.24
C ALA A 53 5.51 -2.47 0.00
N CYS A 54 5.15 -1.48 0.82
CA CYS A 54 6.01 -0.37 1.21
C CYS A 54 7.27 -0.84 1.97
N ALA A 55 7.15 -1.82 2.86
CA ALA A 55 8.28 -2.38 3.61
C ALA A 55 9.28 -3.13 2.71
N ILE A 56 8.82 -3.70 1.60
CA ILE A 56 9.69 -4.40 0.63
C ILE A 56 10.33 -3.40 -0.34
N ILE A 57 9.54 -2.52 -0.93
CA ILE A 57 10.00 -1.63 -2.00
C ILE A 57 10.67 -0.37 -1.45
N GLY A 58 10.25 0.12 -0.28
CA GLY A 58 10.78 1.35 0.34
C GLY A 58 12.30 1.36 0.49
N PRO A 59 12.93 0.36 1.15
CA PRO A 59 14.38 0.30 1.28
C PRO A 59 15.10 0.31 -0.07
N ILE A 60 14.59 -0.44 -1.06
CA ILE A 60 15.15 -0.52 -2.41
C ILE A 60 15.06 0.84 -3.11
N ALA A 61 13.88 1.44 -3.08
CA ALA A 61 13.61 2.73 -3.72
C ALA A 61 14.44 3.85 -3.09
N LEU A 62 14.47 3.94 -1.76
CA LEU A 62 15.21 4.97 -1.05
C LEU A 62 16.75 4.73 -1.11
N GLY A 63 17.20 3.48 -1.22
CA GLY A 63 18.56 3.14 -1.57
C GLY A 63 18.96 3.72 -2.95
N PHE A 64 18.10 3.53 -3.96
CA PHE A 64 18.32 4.17 -5.27
C PHE A 64 18.27 5.71 -5.19
N ALA A 65 17.42 6.28 -4.34
CA ALA A 65 17.37 7.72 -4.14
C ALA A 65 18.72 8.25 -3.62
N GLY A 66 19.34 7.57 -2.65
CA GLY A 66 20.66 7.91 -2.14
C GLY A 66 21.75 7.76 -3.20
N ARG A 67 21.81 6.58 -3.86
CA ARG A 67 22.85 6.24 -4.86
C ARG A 67 22.82 7.18 -6.07
N TYR A 68 21.62 7.43 -6.62
CA TYR A 68 21.47 8.22 -7.86
C TYR A 68 21.10 9.69 -7.61
N LYS A 69 21.18 10.16 -6.35
CA LYS A 69 20.86 11.53 -5.95
C LYS A 69 19.47 11.97 -6.47
N ILE A 70 18.48 11.08 -6.36
CA ILE A 70 17.07 11.38 -6.60
C ILE A 70 16.52 11.98 -5.31
N ASN A 71 15.58 12.94 -5.43
CA ASN A 71 14.93 13.50 -4.26
C ASN A 71 14.26 12.40 -3.41
N PRO A 72 14.66 12.19 -2.13
CA PRO A 72 14.12 11.11 -1.29
C PRO A 72 12.61 11.22 -1.07
N LEU A 73 12.06 12.46 -0.96
CA LEU A 73 10.62 12.67 -0.83
C LEU A 73 9.89 12.20 -2.08
N LEU A 74 10.39 12.56 -3.27
CA LEU A 74 9.83 12.07 -4.54
C LEU A 74 9.79 10.55 -4.55
N MET A 75 10.90 9.90 -4.24
CA MET A 75 11.01 8.45 -4.30
C MET A 75 10.10 7.75 -3.28
N GLY A 76 10.12 8.19 -2.02
CA GLY A 76 9.28 7.62 -0.97
C GLY A 76 7.78 7.78 -1.27
N MET A 77 7.37 8.95 -1.74
CA MET A 77 5.96 9.18 -2.08
C MET A 77 5.52 8.41 -3.32
N PHE A 78 6.39 8.17 -4.29
CA PHE A 78 6.09 7.28 -5.43
C PHE A 78 5.81 5.84 -4.98
N VAL A 79 6.55 5.35 -4.00
CA VAL A 79 6.28 4.02 -3.39
C VAL A 79 4.92 4.01 -2.70
N VAL A 80 4.62 5.02 -1.88
CA VAL A 80 3.36 5.06 -1.11
C VAL A 80 2.16 5.23 -2.05
N HIS A 81 2.20 6.19 -2.98
CA HIS A 81 1.12 6.37 -3.95
C HIS A 81 0.98 5.18 -4.90
N GLY A 82 2.07 4.50 -5.25
CA GLY A 82 2.01 3.22 -5.96
C GLY A 82 1.25 2.16 -5.17
N ALA A 83 1.54 2.03 -3.87
CA ALA A 83 0.84 1.08 -3.01
C ALA A 83 -0.67 1.36 -2.92
N GLN A 84 -1.06 2.61 -2.93
CA GLN A 84 -2.48 3.01 -2.90
C GLN A 84 -3.15 2.87 -4.26
N ALA A 85 -2.45 3.17 -5.35
CA ALA A 85 -2.93 3.03 -6.72
C ALA A 85 -3.41 1.61 -7.02
N GLY A 86 -2.67 0.59 -6.58
CA GLY A 86 -3.03 -0.82 -6.74
C GLY A 86 -4.02 -1.34 -5.68
N GLY A 87 -4.10 -0.64 -4.54
CA GLY A 87 -4.80 -1.12 -3.35
C GLY A 87 -6.31 -1.36 -3.50
N PHE A 88 -6.96 -0.77 -4.52
CA PHE A 88 -8.38 -0.96 -4.82
C PHE A 88 -8.65 -1.90 -6.01
N SER A 89 -7.65 -2.60 -6.52
CA SER A 89 -7.90 -3.71 -7.46
C SER A 89 -8.98 -4.63 -6.89
N PRO A 90 -9.89 -5.18 -7.71
CA PRO A 90 -10.95 -6.06 -7.21
C PRO A 90 -10.45 -7.25 -6.39
N ILE A 91 -9.22 -7.66 -6.61
CA ILE A 91 -8.57 -8.78 -5.89
C ILE A 91 -7.69 -8.33 -4.72
N SER A 92 -7.52 -7.03 -4.52
CA SER A 92 -6.73 -6.44 -3.43
C SER A 92 -7.51 -6.36 -2.12
N ILE A 93 -6.81 -5.98 -1.04
CA ILE A 93 -7.43 -5.88 0.30
C ILE A 93 -8.46 -4.77 0.35
N TYR A 94 -8.13 -3.55 -0.10
CA TYR A 94 -9.05 -2.40 -0.07
C TYR A 94 -10.24 -2.61 -1.03
N GLY A 95 -9.96 -3.12 -2.24
CA GLY A 95 -10.98 -3.44 -3.22
C GLY A 95 -11.97 -4.46 -2.68
N THR A 96 -11.48 -5.57 -2.11
CA THR A 96 -12.33 -6.62 -1.54
C THR A 96 -13.20 -6.08 -0.39
N ILE A 97 -12.62 -5.28 0.54
CA ILE A 97 -13.37 -4.69 1.65
C ILE A 97 -14.45 -3.75 1.12
N THR A 98 -14.09 -2.80 0.26
CA THR A 98 -15.03 -1.80 -0.26
C THR A 98 -16.17 -2.46 -1.02
N ASN A 99 -15.86 -3.41 -1.90
CA ASN A 99 -16.85 -4.11 -2.71
C ASN A 99 -17.75 -5.02 -1.85
N SER A 100 -17.21 -5.67 -0.82
CA SER A 100 -18.05 -6.46 0.13
C SER A 100 -19.03 -5.57 0.87
N VAL A 101 -18.58 -4.41 1.38
CA VAL A 101 -19.45 -3.47 2.08
C VAL A 101 -20.55 -2.92 1.15
N MET A 102 -20.24 -2.63 -0.11
CA MET A 102 -21.24 -2.20 -1.09
C MET A 102 -22.28 -3.29 -1.34
N ARG A 103 -21.86 -4.54 -1.53
CA ARG A 103 -22.77 -5.68 -1.72
C ARG A 103 -23.64 -5.95 -0.49
N GLU A 104 -23.07 -5.90 0.73
CA GLU A 104 -23.79 -6.11 1.98
C GLU A 104 -24.86 -5.05 2.27
N ASN A 105 -24.75 -3.88 1.62
CA ASN A 105 -25.68 -2.77 1.78
C ASN A 105 -26.52 -2.51 0.51
N ASP A 106 -26.59 -3.48 -0.40
CA ASP A 106 -27.37 -3.42 -1.65
C ASP A 106 -27.03 -2.21 -2.54
N LEU A 107 -25.79 -1.71 -2.45
CA LEU A 107 -25.30 -0.62 -3.30
C LEU A 107 -24.77 -1.15 -4.64
N PRO A 108 -24.91 -0.38 -5.74
CA PRO A 108 -24.34 -0.77 -7.02
C PRO A 108 -22.80 -0.88 -6.91
N VAL A 109 -22.26 -2.05 -7.20
CA VAL A 109 -20.83 -2.34 -7.08
C VAL A 109 -20.10 -1.85 -8.32
N GLY A 110 -19.18 -0.90 -8.12
CA GLY A 110 -18.34 -0.34 -9.17
C GLY A 110 -16.87 -0.77 -9.03
N GLU A 111 -16.58 -2.08 -9.02
CA GLU A 111 -15.25 -2.62 -8.72
C GLU A 111 -14.14 -2.00 -9.57
N ILE A 112 -14.35 -1.99 -10.88
CA ILE A 112 -13.39 -1.43 -11.85
C ILE A 112 -13.32 0.10 -11.72
N THR A 113 -14.45 0.76 -11.48
CA THR A 113 -14.52 2.22 -11.34
C THR A 113 -13.73 2.69 -10.12
N VAL A 114 -13.93 2.06 -8.97
CA VAL A 114 -13.19 2.39 -7.74
C VAL A 114 -11.68 2.16 -7.93
N PHE A 115 -11.30 1.04 -8.55
CA PHE A 115 -9.89 0.75 -8.86
C PHE A 115 -9.29 1.78 -9.81
N LEU A 116 -9.92 2.04 -10.95
CA LEU A 116 -9.41 3.00 -11.93
C LEU A 116 -9.35 4.42 -11.35
N THR A 117 -10.32 4.80 -10.53
CA THR A 117 -10.31 6.08 -9.83
C THR A 117 -9.08 6.21 -8.94
N SER A 118 -8.82 5.21 -8.10
CA SER A 118 -7.63 5.21 -7.25
C SER A 118 -6.34 5.23 -8.06
N LEU A 119 -6.25 4.41 -9.10
CA LEU A 119 -5.08 4.37 -9.99
C LEU A 119 -4.83 5.73 -10.64
N VAL A 120 -5.85 6.35 -11.23
CA VAL A 120 -5.73 7.65 -11.92
C VAL A 120 -5.39 8.77 -10.95
N VAL A 121 -6.07 8.85 -9.81
CA VAL A 121 -5.80 9.90 -8.80
C VAL A 121 -4.35 9.79 -8.29
N ASN A 122 -3.90 8.60 -7.90
CA ASN A 122 -2.54 8.43 -7.41
C ASN A 122 -1.49 8.62 -8.51
N LEU A 123 -1.79 8.26 -9.77
CA LEU A 123 -0.92 8.52 -10.91
C LEU A 123 -0.81 10.03 -11.19
N LEU A 124 -1.91 10.78 -11.13
CA LEU A 124 -1.90 12.24 -11.30
C LEU A 124 -1.08 12.92 -10.19
N ILE A 125 -1.24 12.47 -8.93
CA ILE A 125 -0.42 12.95 -7.82
C ILE A 125 1.06 12.65 -8.09
N ALA A 126 1.40 11.44 -8.55
CA ALA A 126 2.77 11.08 -8.91
C ALA A 126 3.33 11.95 -10.04
N VAL A 127 2.53 12.28 -11.07
CA VAL A 127 2.93 13.21 -12.14
C VAL A 127 3.23 14.59 -11.57
N VAL A 128 2.36 15.13 -10.72
CA VAL A 128 2.58 16.44 -10.08
C VAL A 128 3.85 16.43 -9.22
N LEU A 129 4.04 15.40 -8.40
CA LEU A 129 5.24 15.22 -7.60
C LEU A 129 6.51 15.18 -8.46
N PHE A 130 6.47 14.41 -9.56
CA PHE A 130 7.58 14.32 -10.49
C PHE A 130 7.95 15.69 -11.07
N LEU A 131 6.97 16.46 -11.49
CA LEU A 131 7.20 17.78 -12.06
C LEU A 131 7.72 18.80 -11.04
N VAL A 132 7.25 18.74 -9.79
CA VAL A 132 7.58 19.71 -8.72
C VAL A 132 8.89 19.35 -8.02
N LEU A 133 9.20 18.07 -7.80
CA LEU A 133 10.35 17.64 -7.00
C LEU A 133 11.60 17.28 -7.85
N GLY A 134 11.73 17.88 -9.04
CA GLY A 134 12.96 17.79 -9.83
C GLY A 134 13.01 16.65 -10.84
N GLY A 135 11.86 16.04 -11.18
CA GLY A 135 11.81 14.98 -12.18
C GLY A 135 12.31 15.40 -13.57
N ARG A 136 12.19 16.71 -13.92
CA ARG A 136 12.72 17.23 -15.19
C ARG A 136 14.24 17.13 -15.28
N ASP A 137 14.95 17.36 -14.18
CA ASP A 137 16.41 17.25 -14.13
C ASP A 137 16.86 15.79 -14.26
N LEU A 138 16.02 14.84 -13.79
CA LEU A 138 16.28 13.41 -13.95
C LEU A 138 16.18 12.94 -15.39
N MET A 139 15.40 13.61 -16.25
CA MET A 139 15.22 13.23 -17.67
C MET A 139 16.51 13.35 -18.48
N SER A 140 17.41 14.28 -18.12
CA SER A 140 18.70 14.47 -18.78
C SER A 140 19.78 13.48 -18.31
N ARG A 141 19.53 12.76 -17.20
CA ARG A 141 20.52 11.90 -16.54
C ARG A 141 20.42 10.47 -17.04
N ARG A 142 21.57 9.94 -17.48
CA ARG A 142 21.73 8.53 -17.87
C ARG A 142 22.88 7.91 -17.08
N ILE A 143 22.77 6.64 -16.81
CA ILE A 143 23.78 5.81 -16.12
C ILE A 143 23.96 4.57 -16.97
N ASP A 144 25.16 4.03 -17.04
CA ASP A 144 25.40 2.76 -17.72
C ASP A 144 24.61 1.64 -17.05
N ALA A 145 23.94 0.83 -17.86
CA ALA A 145 23.02 -0.20 -17.36
C ALA A 145 23.76 -1.25 -16.48
N ASP A 146 25.03 -1.46 -16.72
CA ASP A 146 25.87 -2.39 -15.96
C ASP A 146 26.19 -1.86 -14.55
N GLU A 147 26.36 -0.54 -14.37
CA GLU A 147 26.55 0.08 -13.04
C GLU A 147 25.28 0.07 -12.18
N MET A 148 24.09 -0.04 -12.79
CA MET A 148 22.83 -0.02 -12.07
C MET A 148 22.59 -1.29 -11.25
N TYR A 149 23.25 -2.39 -11.58
CA TYR A 149 23.02 -3.70 -10.98
C TYR A 149 24.20 -4.22 -10.15
N ASP A 150 25.33 -3.48 -10.07
CA ASP A 150 26.45 -3.91 -9.23
C ASP A 150 26.09 -3.63 -7.74
N PRO A 151 25.85 -4.68 -6.92
CA PRO A 151 25.65 -4.47 -5.50
C PRO A 151 26.97 -4.00 -4.92
N GLU A 152 27.06 -2.71 -4.55
CA GLU A 152 28.18 -2.27 -3.72
C GLU A 152 28.32 -3.22 -2.52
N PRO A 153 29.56 -3.68 -2.21
CA PRO A 153 29.78 -4.41 -0.99
C PRO A 153 29.33 -3.52 0.18
N GLU A 154 28.49 -4.05 1.05
CA GLU A 154 28.07 -3.37 2.28
C GLU A 154 29.31 -2.78 2.97
N PRO A 155 29.26 -1.52 3.48
CA PRO A 155 30.33 -1.01 4.30
C PRO A 155 30.48 -1.98 5.49
N THR A 156 31.55 -2.75 5.47
CA THR A 156 31.96 -3.56 6.61
C THR A 156 32.15 -2.58 7.77
N HIS A 157 31.20 -2.53 8.68
CA HIS A 157 31.42 -1.93 9.98
C HIS A 157 32.61 -2.67 10.59
N GLY A 158 33.77 -2.03 10.48
CA GLY A 158 35.00 -2.51 11.07
C GLY A 158 34.80 -2.65 12.57
N GLY A 159 34.50 -3.88 12.98
CA GLY A 159 34.53 -4.26 14.37
C GLY A 159 35.96 -4.06 14.87
N SER A 160 36.22 -2.94 15.50
CA SER A 160 37.41 -2.78 16.31
C SER A 160 37.29 -3.77 17.45
N SER A 161 37.97 -4.90 17.33
CA SER A 161 38.16 -5.85 18.41
C SER A 161 39.07 -5.20 19.46
N SER A 162 38.48 -4.54 20.44
CA SER A 162 39.15 -4.29 21.72
C SER A 162 38.79 -5.44 22.66
N THR A 163 39.73 -6.37 22.81
CA THR A 163 39.81 -7.31 23.92
C THR A 163 39.84 -6.56 25.24
N HIS A 164 38.75 -6.62 25.99
CA HIS A 164 38.82 -6.50 27.45
C HIS A 164 37.99 -7.58 28.12
N ARG A 165 38.69 -8.54 28.74
CA ARG A 165 38.18 -9.38 29.82
C ARG A 165 37.85 -8.49 31.01
N ASP A 166 36.72 -8.62 31.61
CA ASP A 166 36.56 -9.15 32.98
C ASP A 166 35.15 -8.96 33.54
N ARG A 167 34.70 -10.03 34.19
CA ARG A 167 33.88 -10.14 35.41
C ARG A 167 32.44 -9.63 35.51
N THR A 168 31.59 -10.66 35.58
CA THR A 168 30.61 -10.93 36.64
C THR A 168 29.94 -9.75 37.37
N THR A 169 28.62 -9.59 37.20
CA THR A 169 27.69 -9.52 38.33
C THR A 169 26.26 -9.78 37.88
N LEU A 170 25.55 -10.59 38.66
CA LEU A 170 24.10 -10.81 38.66
C LEU A 170 23.36 -9.49 38.98
N GLY A 171 22.24 -9.24 38.30
CA GLY A 171 21.29 -8.18 38.63
C GLY A 171 19.97 -8.39 37.94
N THR A 172 18.99 -8.75 38.72
CA THR A 172 17.56 -8.98 38.45
C THR A 172 16.82 -7.81 37.87
N GLY A 173 15.81 -8.11 36.96
CA GLY A 173 14.52 -7.38 36.87
C GLY A 173 14.50 -6.21 35.90
N ASP A 174 13.79 -6.24 34.81
CA ASP A 174 12.38 -5.90 34.73
C ASP A 174 11.85 -6.03 33.28
N ALA A 175 10.63 -6.46 33.19
CA ALA A 175 9.88 -6.61 31.96
C ALA A 175 9.37 -5.25 31.47
N ALA A 176 9.63 -4.95 30.21
CA ALA A 176 8.74 -4.21 29.30
C ALA A 176 9.53 -3.64 28.11
N ASP A 177 9.70 -4.41 27.07
CA ASP A 177 9.71 -3.84 25.71
C ASP A 177 9.40 -4.96 24.70
N ARG A 178 8.11 -5.14 24.40
CA ARG A 178 7.67 -5.94 23.25
C ARG A 178 7.36 -5.02 22.07
N GLY A 179 8.35 -4.28 21.65
CA GLY A 179 8.41 -3.72 20.31
C GLY A 179 8.74 -4.86 19.34
N GLY A 180 7.75 -5.29 18.53
CA GLY A 180 7.97 -6.32 17.53
C GLY A 180 9.06 -5.88 16.56
N ALA A 181 10.23 -6.50 16.67
CA ALA A 181 11.30 -6.35 15.70
C ALA A 181 10.80 -6.84 14.35
N VAL A 182 10.52 -5.91 13.45
CA VAL A 182 10.44 -6.20 12.01
C VAL A 182 11.86 -6.62 11.62
N GLY A 183 12.07 -7.92 11.48
CA GLY A 183 13.34 -8.47 11.07
C GLY A 183 13.75 -7.86 9.72
N THR A 184 14.79 -7.05 9.74
CA THR A 184 15.50 -6.58 8.56
C THR A 184 16.00 -7.81 7.82
N LEU A 185 15.33 -8.14 6.70
CA LEU A 185 15.77 -9.21 5.80
C LEU A 185 16.94 -8.67 4.99
N ALA A 186 18.15 -9.07 5.38
CA ALA A 186 19.34 -8.89 4.54
C ALA A 186 19.07 -9.50 3.15
N PRO A 187 19.46 -8.81 2.05
CA PRO A 187 19.38 -9.36 0.71
C PRO A 187 20.28 -10.61 0.63
N ARG A 188 19.70 -11.77 0.36
CA ARG A 188 20.47 -12.96 0.03
C ARG A 188 21.13 -12.75 -1.32
N THR A 189 22.43 -12.51 -1.32
CA THR A 189 23.26 -12.59 -2.52
C THR A 189 23.30 -14.03 -3.01
N THR A 190 22.62 -14.31 -4.10
CA THR A 190 22.77 -15.55 -4.86
C THR A 190 22.88 -15.24 -6.34
N ALA A 191 23.67 -16.06 -7.06
CA ALA A 191 23.95 -16.06 -8.50
C ALA A 191 22.74 -15.67 -9.39
N PRO A 192 22.98 -15.25 -10.67
CA PRO A 192 21.89 -14.79 -11.53
C PRO A 192 20.80 -15.88 -11.60
N PRO A 193 19.60 -15.60 -11.11
CA PRO A 193 18.61 -16.65 -11.01
C PRO A 193 18.01 -16.91 -12.39
N THR A 194 18.15 -18.12 -12.82
CA THR A 194 17.22 -18.71 -13.77
C THR A 194 15.82 -18.59 -13.17
N VAL A 195 14.85 -18.09 -13.97
CA VAL A 195 13.45 -18.09 -13.58
C VAL A 195 13.05 -19.51 -13.23
N VAL A 196 12.66 -19.74 -11.98
CA VAL A 196 12.33 -21.08 -11.50
C VAL A 196 10.86 -21.36 -11.81
N LEU A 197 10.53 -22.62 -12.11
CA LEU A 197 9.18 -23.03 -12.51
C LEU A 197 8.10 -22.61 -11.50
N ASP A 198 8.41 -22.67 -10.20
CA ASP A 198 7.50 -22.27 -9.11
C ASP A 198 7.12 -20.79 -9.16
N GLN A 199 8.05 -19.90 -9.56
CA GLN A 199 7.79 -18.48 -9.74
C GLN A 199 6.81 -18.22 -10.89
N VAL A 200 7.00 -18.91 -12.03
CA VAL A 200 6.10 -18.81 -13.19
C VAL A 200 4.71 -19.33 -12.82
N VAL A 201 4.64 -20.50 -12.17
CA VAL A 201 3.37 -21.10 -11.75
C VAL A 201 2.67 -20.21 -10.72
N THR A 202 3.42 -19.54 -9.84
CA THR A 202 2.85 -18.57 -8.88
C THR A 202 2.26 -17.34 -9.61
N LEU A 203 2.94 -16.78 -10.62
CA LEU A 203 2.39 -15.69 -11.42
C LEU A 203 1.13 -16.11 -12.19
N VAL A 204 1.14 -17.30 -12.78
CA VAL A 204 -0.04 -17.87 -13.44
C VAL A 204 -1.19 -18.06 -12.44
N ALA A 205 -0.91 -18.50 -11.21
CA ALA A 205 -1.92 -18.64 -10.17
C ALA A 205 -2.57 -17.29 -9.80
N PHE A 206 -1.81 -16.19 -9.72
CA PHE A 206 -2.40 -14.86 -9.52
C PHE A 206 -3.33 -14.46 -10.67
N VAL A 207 -2.90 -14.67 -11.91
CA VAL A 207 -3.74 -14.39 -13.10
C VAL A 207 -5.00 -15.27 -13.07
N ALA A 208 -4.87 -16.55 -12.76
CA ALA A 208 -6.00 -17.46 -12.67
C ALA A 208 -7.00 -17.04 -11.58
N VAL A 209 -6.53 -16.66 -10.40
CA VAL A 209 -7.38 -16.11 -9.32
C VAL A 209 -8.11 -14.85 -9.76
N ALA A 210 -7.42 -13.94 -10.46
CA ALA A 210 -8.04 -12.73 -10.99
C ALA A 210 -9.13 -13.07 -12.02
N VAL A 211 -8.85 -13.98 -12.95
CA VAL A 211 -9.83 -14.43 -13.96
C VAL A 211 -11.04 -15.10 -13.28
N VAL A 212 -10.81 -15.99 -12.31
CA VAL A 212 -11.89 -16.68 -11.60
C VAL A 212 -12.77 -15.68 -10.84
N ALA A 213 -12.18 -14.68 -10.21
CA ALA A 213 -12.93 -13.66 -9.48
C ALA A 213 -13.71 -12.72 -10.40
N LEU A 214 -13.07 -12.22 -11.48
CA LEU A 214 -13.63 -11.15 -12.33
C LEU A 214 -14.53 -11.68 -13.43
N VAL A 215 -14.18 -12.83 -14.05
CA VAL A 215 -14.93 -13.38 -15.20
C VAL A 215 -16.02 -14.33 -14.74
N PHE A 216 -15.74 -15.16 -13.73
CA PHE A 216 -16.69 -16.15 -13.23
C PHE A 216 -17.42 -15.70 -11.97
N ASP A 217 -17.21 -14.45 -11.51
CA ASP A 217 -17.85 -13.86 -10.32
C ASP A 217 -17.79 -14.76 -9.07
N LYS A 218 -16.63 -15.41 -8.86
CA LYS A 218 -16.42 -16.28 -7.72
C LYS A 218 -15.73 -15.55 -6.58
N ASN A 219 -16.02 -16.00 -5.35
CA ASN A 219 -15.42 -15.42 -4.16
C ASN A 219 -13.88 -15.53 -4.22
N ILE A 220 -13.24 -14.37 -4.24
CA ILE A 220 -11.78 -14.25 -4.38
C ILE A 220 -11.02 -14.90 -3.22
N GLY A 221 -11.59 -14.90 -2.01
CA GLY A 221 -10.97 -15.55 -0.84
C GLY A 221 -10.82 -17.04 -1.03
N PHE A 222 -11.88 -17.72 -1.50
CA PHE A 222 -11.84 -19.15 -1.80
C PHE A 222 -10.94 -19.46 -3.00
N ALA A 223 -11.01 -18.69 -4.08
CA ALA A 223 -10.13 -18.85 -5.23
C ALA A 223 -8.65 -18.74 -4.84
N ALA A 224 -8.29 -17.72 -4.06
CA ALA A 224 -6.93 -17.49 -3.62
C ALA A 224 -6.40 -18.56 -2.65
N ILE A 225 -7.24 -19.03 -1.73
CA ILE A 225 -6.82 -20.10 -0.79
C ILE A 225 -6.66 -21.42 -1.52
N THR A 226 -7.53 -21.73 -2.49
CA THR A 226 -7.42 -22.92 -3.35
C THR A 226 -6.12 -22.88 -4.16
N ALA A 227 -5.81 -21.76 -4.81
CA ALA A 227 -4.57 -21.57 -5.54
C ALA A 227 -3.34 -21.74 -4.63
N ALA A 228 -3.38 -21.16 -3.43
CA ALA A 228 -2.29 -21.26 -2.46
C ALA A 228 -2.09 -22.70 -1.97
N VAL A 229 -3.16 -23.45 -1.74
CA VAL A 229 -3.09 -24.88 -1.36
C VAL A 229 -2.50 -25.71 -2.50
N ILE A 230 -2.93 -25.47 -3.75
CA ILE A 230 -2.37 -26.16 -4.93
C ILE A 230 -0.88 -25.87 -5.06
N LEU A 231 -0.45 -24.61 -4.95
CA LEU A 231 0.97 -24.24 -5.01
C LEU A 231 1.78 -24.90 -3.88
N THR A 232 1.22 -24.96 -2.68
CA THR A 232 1.86 -25.62 -1.54
C THR A 232 2.01 -27.14 -1.77
N ALA A 233 1.03 -27.79 -2.40
CA ALA A 233 1.07 -29.20 -2.75
C ALA A 233 2.08 -29.50 -3.87
N LEU A 234 2.19 -28.61 -4.86
CA LEU A 234 3.12 -28.78 -5.98
C LEU A 234 4.58 -28.50 -5.60
N PHE A 235 4.81 -27.53 -4.71
CA PHE A 235 6.16 -27.07 -4.33
C PHE A 235 6.37 -27.01 -2.81
N PRO A 236 6.24 -28.14 -2.08
CA PRO A 236 6.21 -28.13 -0.61
C PRO A 236 7.52 -27.64 0.03
N GLN A 237 8.66 -27.82 -0.63
CA GLN A 237 9.95 -27.40 -0.09
C GLN A 237 10.15 -25.88 -0.14
N GLN A 238 9.67 -25.23 -1.20
CA GLN A 238 9.75 -23.78 -1.38
C GLN A 238 8.74 -23.04 -0.51
N GLN A 239 7.72 -23.74 0.01
CA GLN A 239 6.65 -23.13 0.81
C GLN A 239 6.88 -23.24 2.32
N LYS A 240 7.99 -23.85 2.76
CA LYS A 240 8.33 -23.90 4.18
C LYS A 240 8.44 -22.50 4.77
N GLY A 241 7.61 -22.23 5.79
CA GLY A 241 7.58 -20.92 6.45
C GLY A 241 6.64 -19.89 5.83
N ALA A 242 6.03 -20.14 4.65
CA ALA A 242 5.11 -19.19 4.02
C ALA A 242 3.90 -18.83 4.92
N VAL A 243 3.39 -19.77 5.71
CA VAL A 243 2.31 -19.50 6.68
C VAL A 243 2.73 -18.49 7.74
N GLY A 244 3.98 -18.53 8.19
CA GLY A 244 4.53 -17.53 9.13
C GLY A 244 4.69 -16.12 8.53
N GLN A 245 4.70 -16.00 7.20
CA GLN A 245 4.78 -14.73 6.47
C GLN A 245 3.40 -14.15 6.10
N ILE A 246 2.32 -14.85 6.44
CA ILE A 246 0.97 -14.28 6.31
C ILE A 246 0.90 -13.02 7.18
N ALA A 247 0.30 -11.96 6.64
CA ALA A 247 0.09 -10.71 7.36
C ALA A 247 -1.01 -10.87 8.44
N TRP A 248 -0.74 -11.70 9.46
CA TRP A 248 -1.72 -12.04 10.51
C TRP A 248 -2.27 -10.81 11.21
N ALA A 249 -1.43 -9.81 11.46
CA ALA A 249 -1.89 -8.54 12.03
C ALA A 249 -2.97 -7.88 11.15
N THR A 250 -2.80 -7.88 9.82
CA THR A 250 -3.81 -7.37 8.88
C THR A 250 -5.07 -8.25 8.87
N VAL A 251 -4.92 -9.57 8.89
CA VAL A 251 -6.07 -10.50 8.91
C VAL A 251 -6.92 -10.29 10.16
N LEU A 252 -6.28 -10.23 11.33
CA LEU A 252 -6.97 -10.02 12.61
C LEU A 252 -7.57 -8.61 12.69
N LEU A 253 -6.86 -7.57 12.19
CA LEU A 253 -7.38 -6.22 12.13
C LEU A 253 -8.64 -6.15 11.28
N VAL A 254 -8.60 -6.68 10.06
CA VAL A 254 -9.77 -6.69 9.15
C VAL A 254 -10.94 -7.44 9.76
N ALA A 255 -10.71 -8.65 10.28
CA ALA A 255 -11.76 -9.45 10.91
C ALA A 255 -12.38 -8.74 12.11
N GLY A 256 -11.54 -8.19 13.01
CA GLY A 256 -12.00 -7.48 14.21
C GLY A 256 -12.77 -6.21 13.88
N VAL A 257 -12.24 -5.37 12.98
CA VAL A 257 -12.90 -4.12 12.57
C VAL A 257 -14.18 -4.39 11.79
N SER A 258 -14.20 -5.38 10.90
CA SER A 258 -15.44 -5.73 10.19
C SER A 258 -16.52 -6.23 11.15
N THR A 259 -16.14 -7.01 12.17
CA THR A 259 -17.06 -7.42 13.24
C THR A 259 -17.59 -6.21 14.02
N PHE A 260 -16.70 -5.29 14.40
CA PHE A 260 -17.07 -4.05 15.10
C PHE A 260 -17.97 -3.16 14.24
N ALA A 261 -17.66 -3.00 12.94
CA ALA A 261 -18.49 -2.29 11.99
C ALA A 261 -19.90 -2.90 11.89
N ALA A 262 -20.00 -4.23 11.87
CA ALA A 262 -21.31 -4.91 11.87
C ALA A 262 -22.11 -4.63 13.16
N VAL A 263 -21.45 -4.52 14.31
CA VAL A 263 -22.10 -4.10 15.58
C VAL A 263 -22.58 -2.66 15.50
N LEU A 264 -21.75 -1.74 14.99
CA LEU A 264 -22.11 -0.34 14.80
C LEU A 264 -23.31 -0.19 13.84
N ASN A 265 -23.32 -0.96 12.73
CA ASN A 265 -24.43 -0.97 11.78
C ASN A 265 -25.75 -1.42 12.46
N LYS A 266 -25.71 -2.49 13.26
CA LYS A 266 -26.89 -2.95 14.01
C LYS A 266 -27.34 -1.94 15.06
N ALA A 267 -26.44 -1.16 15.62
CA ALA A 267 -26.75 -0.09 16.57
C ALA A 267 -27.26 1.20 15.90
N GLY A 268 -27.29 1.28 14.56
CA GLY A 268 -27.74 2.45 13.81
C GLY A 268 -26.74 3.62 13.82
N ALA A 269 -25.51 3.41 14.28
CA ALA A 269 -24.52 4.48 14.41
C ALA A 269 -24.11 5.10 13.04
N PRO A 270 -23.79 4.32 11.99
CA PRO A 270 -23.51 4.88 10.67
C PRO A 270 -24.70 5.67 10.08
N GLU A 271 -25.91 5.16 10.26
CA GLU A 271 -27.13 5.84 9.81
C GLU A 271 -27.31 7.20 10.50
N ALA A 272 -27.14 7.26 11.82
CA ALA A 272 -27.24 8.51 12.58
C ALA A 272 -26.20 9.54 12.12
N VAL A 273 -24.94 9.13 11.93
CA VAL A 273 -23.88 10.02 11.43
C VAL A 273 -24.12 10.44 9.99
N GLY A 274 -24.59 9.52 9.14
CA GLY A 274 -24.92 9.80 7.75
C GLY A 274 -26.11 10.77 7.62
N MET A 275 -27.16 10.62 8.42
CA MET A 275 -28.28 11.57 8.47
C MET A 275 -27.82 12.95 8.96
N TRP A 276 -26.95 13.00 9.97
CA TRP A 276 -26.32 14.26 10.40
C TRP A 276 -25.56 14.93 9.26
N ALA A 277 -24.72 14.16 8.54
CA ALA A 277 -23.97 14.68 7.41
C ALA A 277 -24.89 15.15 6.26
N ALA A 278 -25.97 14.44 5.97
CA ALA A 278 -26.98 14.85 4.99
C ALA A 278 -27.72 16.14 5.39
N GLY A 279 -27.84 16.39 6.70
CA GLY A 279 -28.47 17.61 7.25
C GLY A 279 -27.59 18.85 7.23
N LEU A 280 -26.30 18.78 6.82
CA LEU A 280 -25.37 19.91 6.80
C LEU A 280 -25.62 20.94 5.69
N GLY A 281 -26.76 20.91 5.04
CA GLY A 281 -27.18 21.84 3.99
C GLY A 281 -27.46 21.15 2.67
N THR A 282 -26.46 20.70 1.94
CA THR A 282 -26.64 19.93 0.71
C THR A 282 -25.93 18.58 0.80
N VAL A 283 -26.43 17.59 0.04
CA VAL A 283 -25.83 16.26 -0.04
C VAL A 283 -24.37 16.34 -0.48
N LEU A 284 -24.03 17.28 -1.36
CA LEU A 284 -22.65 17.52 -1.80
C LEU A 284 -21.75 17.98 -0.64
N ILE A 285 -22.21 18.87 0.23
CA ILE A 285 -21.47 19.30 1.43
C ILE A 285 -21.28 18.14 2.39
N GLY A 286 -22.34 17.34 2.63
CA GLY A 286 -22.27 16.13 3.43
C GLY A 286 -21.20 15.15 2.93
N ALA A 287 -21.18 14.90 1.63
CA ALA A 287 -20.18 14.05 0.99
C ALA A 287 -18.74 14.61 1.17
N LEU A 288 -18.56 15.92 1.03
CA LEU A 288 -17.26 16.59 1.26
C LEU A 288 -16.78 16.42 2.71
N VAL A 289 -17.69 16.65 3.66
CA VAL A 289 -17.38 16.48 5.10
C VAL A 289 -16.96 15.04 5.38
N LEU A 290 -17.66 14.04 4.82
CA LEU A 290 -17.27 12.64 4.98
C LEU A 290 -15.91 12.32 4.34
N CYS A 291 -15.59 12.90 3.17
CA CYS A 291 -14.27 12.77 2.56
C CYS A 291 -13.17 13.33 3.48
N TYR A 292 -13.39 14.47 4.12
CA TYR A 292 -12.45 15.02 5.09
C TYR A 292 -12.35 14.19 6.37
N VAL A 293 -13.48 13.70 6.90
CA VAL A 293 -13.49 12.81 8.07
C VAL A 293 -12.67 11.55 7.76
N GLY A 294 -12.92 10.93 6.60
CA GLY A 294 -12.16 9.77 6.15
C GLY A 294 -10.66 10.05 5.98
N GLY A 295 -10.32 11.14 5.29
CA GLY A 295 -8.93 11.54 5.04
C GLY A 295 -8.17 11.87 6.32
N ILE A 296 -8.73 12.73 7.19
CA ILE A 296 -8.09 13.11 8.46
C ILE A 296 -7.91 11.89 9.37
N THR A 297 -8.95 11.04 9.48
CA THR A 297 -8.86 9.83 10.30
C THR A 297 -7.78 8.89 9.78
N SER A 298 -7.66 8.73 8.46
CA SER A 298 -6.65 7.88 7.81
C SER A 298 -5.22 8.37 8.03
N ALA A 299 -5.01 9.68 8.25
CA ALA A 299 -3.68 10.21 8.56
C ALA A 299 -3.08 9.61 9.84
N PHE A 300 -3.93 9.11 10.75
CA PHE A 300 -3.54 8.57 12.07
C PHE A 300 -3.94 7.10 12.27
N ALA A 301 -4.87 6.59 11.45
CA ALA A 301 -5.40 5.25 11.57
C ALA A 301 -5.13 4.42 10.30
N SER A 302 -5.26 3.10 10.40
CA SER A 302 -5.16 2.22 9.23
C SER A 302 -6.36 2.39 8.29
N SER A 303 -6.10 2.67 7.02
CA SER A 303 -7.13 2.73 5.97
C SER A 303 -7.93 1.42 5.87
N THR A 304 -7.30 0.28 6.12
CA THR A 304 -7.94 -1.04 6.16
C THR A 304 -9.04 -1.13 7.23
N ALA A 305 -8.82 -0.47 8.38
CA ALA A 305 -9.79 -0.42 9.46
C ALA A 305 -10.90 0.61 9.21
N LEU A 306 -10.60 1.67 8.48
CA LEU A 306 -11.54 2.77 8.25
C LEU A 306 -12.61 2.44 7.20
N LEU A 307 -12.22 1.76 6.10
CA LEU A 307 -13.12 1.50 4.97
C LEU A 307 -14.43 0.78 5.34
N PRO A 308 -14.45 -0.27 6.19
CA PRO A 308 -15.70 -0.93 6.60
C PRO A 308 -16.67 -0.04 7.40
N ILE A 309 -16.17 1.07 7.93
CA ILE A 309 -16.95 2.00 8.76
C ILE A 309 -17.42 3.19 7.91
N ILE A 310 -16.53 3.80 7.13
CA ILE A 310 -16.81 5.06 6.42
C ILE A 310 -17.80 4.87 5.25
N VAL A 311 -17.76 3.72 4.57
CA VAL A 311 -18.65 3.45 3.43
C VAL A 311 -20.13 3.36 3.88
N PRO A 312 -20.49 2.60 4.95
CA PRO A 312 -21.86 2.59 5.45
C PRO A 312 -22.39 3.96 5.90
N ILE A 313 -21.51 4.84 6.42
CA ILE A 313 -21.91 6.20 6.82
C ILE A 313 -22.43 7.03 5.63
N ALA A 314 -21.99 6.71 4.40
CA ALA A 314 -22.48 7.40 3.21
C ALA A 314 -23.85 6.95 2.71
N ILE A 315 -24.39 5.83 3.21
CA ILE A 315 -25.66 5.27 2.72
C ILE A 315 -26.83 6.26 2.79
N PRO A 316 -27.07 6.99 3.89
CA PRO A 316 -28.14 7.98 3.94
C PRO A 316 -27.99 9.10 2.90
N LEU A 317 -26.75 9.53 2.58
CA LEU A 317 -26.49 10.50 1.52
C LEU A 317 -26.84 9.92 0.14
N ILE A 318 -26.42 8.70 -0.11
CA ILE A 318 -26.66 7.97 -1.37
C ILE A 318 -28.16 7.74 -1.55
N ALA A 319 -28.88 7.37 -0.48
CA ALA A 319 -30.33 7.10 -0.49
C ALA A 319 -31.17 8.32 -0.89
N THR A 320 -30.63 9.55 -0.83
CA THR A 320 -31.33 10.75 -1.34
C THR A 320 -31.55 10.72 -2.85
N GLY A 321 -30.79 9.90 -3.59
CA GLY A 321 -30.80 9.84 -5.06
C GLY A 321 -30.21 11.06 -5.77
N GLN A 322 -29.62 12.00 -5.02
CA GLN A 322 -29.03 13.23 -5.59
C GLN A 322 -27.56 13.06 -6.02
N VAL A 323 -26.92 11.97 -5.61
CA VAL A 323 -25.51 11.66 -5.92
C VAL A 323 -25.35 10.21 -6.33
N SER A 324 -24.40 9.93 -7.21
CA SER A 324 -24.08 8.55 -7.59
C SER A 324 -23.45 7.79 -6.40
N ALA A 325 -23.96 6.59 -6.14
CA ALA A 325 -23.41 5.71 -5.11
C ALA A 325 -21.93 5.37 -5.39
N VAL A 326 -21.64 5.02 -6.65
CA VAL A 326 -20.26 4.66 -7.06
C VAL A 326 -19.31 5.85 -6.91
N ALA A 327 -19.77 7.05 -7.32
CA ALA A 327 -18.97 8.28 -7.18
C ALA A 327 -18.63 8.61 -5.73
N VAL A 328 -19.64 8.56 -4.84
CA VAL A 328 -19.45 8.84 -3.40
C VAL A 328 -18.54 7.81 -2.76
N VAL A 329 -18.78 6.52 -3.02
CA VAL A 329 -17.94 5.45 -2.45
C VAL A 329 -16.51 5.53 -2.97
N ALA A 330 -16.31 5.76 -4.28
CA ALA A 330 -14.98 5.94 -4.86
C ALA A 330 -14.26 7.15 -4.25
N ALA A 331 -14.98 8.28 -4.09
CA ALA A 331 -14.42 9.48 -3.47
C ALA A 331 -14.01 9.24 -2.01
N LEU A 332 -14.87 8.61 -1.22
CA LEU A 332 -14.58 8.26 0.18
C LEU A 332 -13.43 7.28 0.30
N ALA A 333 -13.41 6.23 -0.52
CA ALA A 333 -12.37 5.22 -0.53
C ALA A 333 -11.00 5.84 -0.86
N VAL A 334 -10.93 6.64 -1.92
CA VAL A 334 -9.69 7.31 -2.31
C VAL A 334 -9.30 8.37 -1.29
N ALA A 335 -10.22 9.24 -0.83
CA ALA A 335 -9.93 10.24 0.18
C ALA A 335 -9.39 9.63 1.49
N SER A 336 -9.92 8.47 1.87
CA SER A 336 -9.51 7.73 3.06
C SER A 336 -8.18 6.98 2.92
N THR A 337 -7.57 6.97 1.74
CA THR A 337 -6.30 6.26 1.52
C THR A 337 -5.17 7.16 1.06
N ILE A 338 -5.42 8.19 0.26
CA ILE A 338 -4.36 9.06 -0.26
C ILE A 338 -3.58 9.81 0.84
N VAL A 339 -4.18 9.96 2.02
CA VAL A 339 -3.57 10.61 3.19
C VAL A 339 -2.64 9.67 3.98
N ASP A 340 -2.60 8.37 3.65
CA ASP A 340 -1.70 7.37 4.26
C ASP A 340 -0.21 7.59 3.87
N VAL A 341 0.13 8.80 3.53
CA VAL A 341 1.48 9.35 3.33
C VAL A 341 2.04 10.02 4.58
N SER A 342 1.21 10.18 5.62
CA SER A 342 1.56 10.85 6.87
C SER A 342 2.68 10.10 7.62
N PRO A 343 3.62 10.80 8.27
CA PRO A 343 4.62 10.14 9.10
C PRO A 343 4.01 9.42 10.32
N PHE A 344 2.74 9.67 10.65
CA PHE A 344 1.98 8.95 11.68
C PHE A 344 1.26 7.71 11.14
N SER A 345 1.11 7.60 9.83
CA SER A 345 0.58 6.41 9.17
C SER A 345 1.66 5.34 9.01
N THR A 346 1.24 4.09 8.80
CA THR A 346 2.19 2.98 8.66
C THR A 346 3.09 3.15 7.43
N ASN A 347 2.54 3.59 6.29
CA ASN A 347 3.31 3.74 5.05
C ASN A 347 4.30 4.90 5.13
N GLY A 348 3.87 6.06 5.61
CA GLY A 348 4.75 7.22 5.77
C GLY A 348 5.86 6.98 6.79
N ALA A 349 5.55 6.33 7.93
CA ALA A 349 6.54 5.95 8.93
C ALA A 349 7.60 5.00 8.35
N LEU A 350 7.19 4.02 7.51
CA LEU A 350 8.12 3.14 6.81
C LEU A 350 9.07 3.91 5.89
N MET A 351 8.58 4.94 5.19
CA MET A 351 9.46 5.77 4.34
C MET A 351 10.47 6.54 5.21
N VAL A 352 10.03 7.12 6.33
CA VAL A 352 10.93 7.83 7.26
C VAL A 352 12.00 6.90 7.82
N ALA A 353 11.63 5.70 8.22
CA ALA A 353 12.55 4.70 8.77
C ALA A 353 13.61 4.21 7.76
N ASN A 354 13.28 4.21 6.47
CA ASN A 354 14.17 3.75 5.39
C ASN A 354 14.86 4.90 4.62
N ARG A 355 14.86 6.12 5.15
CA ARG A 355 15.50 7.26 4.49
C ARG A 355 16.97 6.98 4.14
N PRO A 356 17.49 7.51 3.03
CA PRO A 356 18.89 7.38 2.72
C PRO A 356 19.74 8.29 3.66
N ASP A 357 20.99 7.90 3.90
CA ASP A 357 21.93 8.66 4.75
C ASP A 357 22.25 10.07 4.22
N THR A 358 21.90 10.35 2.97
CA THR A 358 22.06 11.67 2.33
C THR A 358 21.16 12.76 2.92
N ILE A 359 20.17 12.39 3.75
CA ILE A 359 19.25 13.33 4.41
C ILE A 359 19.08 12.97 5.89
N SER A 360 19.12 13.99 6.78
CA SER A 360 18.83 13.77 8.20
C SER A 360 17.38 13.37 8.43
N GLU A 361 17.15 12.58 9.47
CA GLU A 361 15.81 12.10 9.84
C GLU A 361 14.84 13.26 10.08
N GLU A 362 15.25 14.25 10.85
CA GLU A 362 14.43 15.41 11.15
C GLU A 362 13.99 16.16 9.89
N ARG A 363 14.91 16.34 8.92
CA ARG A 363 14.62 17.04 7.67
C ARG A 363 13.65 16.23 6.81
N TYR A 364 13.88 14.93 6.69
CA TYR A 364 13.01 14.07 5.89
C TYR A 364 11.63 13.93 6.52
N TYR A 365 11.57 13.73 7.85
CA TYR A 365 10.32 13.72 8.61
C TYR A 365 9.49 15.01 8.37
N LYS A 366 10.12 16.18 8.48
CA LYS A 366 9.44 17.46 8.20
C LYS A 366 8.92 17.53 6.76
N GLN A 367 9.69 17.06 5.77
CA GLN A 367 9.24 17.03 4.38
C GLN A 367 8.00 16.13 4.20
N VAL A 368 8.02 14.92 4.76
CA VAL A 368 6.89 14.00 4.74
C VAL A 368 5.68 14.60 5.46
N LEU A 369 5.89 15.27 6.61
CA LEU A 369 4.84 15.92 7.37
C LEU A 369 4.17 17.06 6.58
N TYR A 370 4.96 17.97 5.99
CA TYR A 370 4.41 19.06 5.17
C TYR A 370 3.68 18.54 3.95
N TYR A 371 4.23 17.53 3.31
CA TYR A 371 3.57 16.86 2.19
C TYR A 371 2.23 16.24 2.61
N SER A 372 2.21 15.52 3.72
CA SER A 372 0.98 14.89 4.22
C SER A 372 -0.09 15.92 4.61
N LEU A 373 0.31 17.05 5.18
CA LEU A 373 -0.60 18.15 5.49
C LEU A 373 -1.24 18.71 4.21
N LEU A 374 -0.43 18.94 3.17
CA LEU A 374 -0.92 19.40 1.87
C LEU A 374 -1.90 18.40 1.26
N VAL A 375 -1.58 17.10 1.27
CA VAL A 375 -2.46 16.04 0.74
C VAL A 375 -3.75 15.93 1.58
N THR A 376 -3.67 16.07 2.90
CA THR A 376 -4.85 16.05 3.79
C THR A 376 -5.79 17.21 3.50
N LEU A 377 -5.26 18.40 3.20
CA LEU A 377 -6.07 19.57 2.90
C LEU A 377 -6.62 19.57 1.47
N ALA A 378 -5.80 19.24 0.49
CA ALA A 378 -6.17 19.30 -0.91
C ALA A 378 -6.82 18.02 -1.44
N GLY A 379 -6.39 16.86 -0.97
CA GLY A 379 -6.77 15.57 -1.51
C GLY A 379 -8.27 15.29 -1.44
N PRO A 380 -8.91 15.31 -0.25
CA PRO A 380 -10.34 15.08 -0.13
C PRO A 380 -11.18 16.07 -0.95
N LEU A 381 -10.77 17.35 -0.99
CA LEU A 381 -11.45 18.38 -1.78
C LEU A 381 -11.37 18.08 -3.27
N LEU A 382 -10.19 17.76 -3.79
CA LEU A 382 -9.98 17.48 -5.22
C LEU A 382 -10.73 16.21 -5.66
N VAL A 383 -10.66 15.15 -4.87
CA VAL A 383 -11.35 13.89 -5.15
C VAL A 383 -12.87 14.11 -5.15
N TRP A 384 -13.41 14.81 -4.17
CA TRP A 384 -14.81 15.18 -4.11
C TRP A 384 -15.23 16.05 -5.32
N ALA A 385 -14.46 17.09 -5.62
CA ALA A 385 -14.78 18.02 -6.71
C ALA A 385 -14.76 17.36 -8.10
N VAL A 386 -13.89 16.35 -8.28
CA VAL A 386 -13.75 15.65 -9.56
C VAL A 386 -14.75 14.49 -9.70
N LEU A 387 -15.07 13.78 -8.62
CA LEU A 387 -15.87 12.56 -8.68
C LEU A 387 -17.33 12.79 -8.31
N VAL A 388 -17.60 13.55 -7.24
CA VAL A 388 -18.97 13.68 -6.70
C VAL A 388 -19.72 14.83 -7.36
N VAL A 389 -19.07 16.00 -7.53
CA VAL A 389 -19.75 17.20 -8.05
C VAL A 389 -20.25 17.03 -9.49
N PRO A 390 -19.49 16.45 -10.44
CA PRO A 390 -19.95 16.34 -11.82
C PRO A 390 -21.00 15.25 -12.05
N GLY A 391 -21.06 14.24 -11.18
CA GLY A 391 -22.00 13.13 -11.28
C GLY A 391 -21.86 12.26 -12.54
N TRP A 392 -20.66 12.12 -13.07
CA TRP A 392 -20.39 11.41 -14.33
C TRP A 392 -20.12 9.90 -14.17
N ILE A 393 -19.99 9.37 -12.96
CA ILE A 393 -19.76 7.94 -12.66
C ILE A 393 -20.78 7.41 -11.65
#